data_4ed6a2bd3c4c92ad885783e5b55d06a0
#
_entry.id   4ed6a2bd3c4c92ad885783e5b55d06a0
#
_cell.length_a   1.000
_cell.length_b   1.000
_cell.length_c   1.000
_cell.angle_alpha   90.00
_cell.angle_beta   90.00
_cell.angle_gamma   90.00
#
_symmetry.space_group_name_H-M   'P 1'
#
loop_
_entity.id
_entity.type
_entity.pdbx_description
1 polymer ?
#
loop_
_entity_poly.entity_id
_entity_poly.type
_entity_poly.pdbx_seq_one_letter_code
_entity_poly.pdbx_strand_id
1 'polypeptide(L)'
;FGEAMAPTRYDLKRRIGMVPQQVAVLEELTVRENIDFFCSLYVRDRARRRALVDEAIEFVDLGDYMRFRPKKLSGGLLRRLNIACGIAHKPELIFFDEPTVAVDPQSRNAILSGIQGLRDEGATVVYTSHYMEEVEQICSQIMIMDRGRVLAQGTNEELKRMVSTGEKIVVELSELPARVLERLRALPHVLDAAFADGELTVRCEASPHNLVDVLGVLGAARIVPGRVWAEPPTLNDVFLELTGRELRD
;
A
#
# COMPACT_ATOMS: atom_id res chain seq x y z
N PHE A 1 -3.26 -24.14 -0.54
CA PHE A 1 -2.72 -25.31 0.15
C PHE A 1 -2.79 -26.58 -0.74
N GLY A 2 -3.11 -26.44 -2.04
CA GLY A 2 -3.20 -27.56 -2.99
C GLY A 2 -4.44 -28.43 -2.84
N GLU A 3 -5.39 -28.04 -2.01
CA GLU A 3 -6.62 -28.77 -1.74
C GLU A 3 -7.87 -27.97 -2.17
N ALA A 4 -8.91 -28.68 -2.63
CA ALA A 4 -10.16 -28.04 -3.03
C ALA A 4 -10.87 -27.41 -1.82
N MET A 5 -11.25 -26.12 -1.94
CA MET A 5 -12.02 -25.42 -0.92
C MET A 5 -13.49 -25.76 -1.02
N ALA A 6 -14.14 -26.01 0.13
CA ALA A 6 -15.57 -26.21 0.25
C ALA A 6 -16.10 -25.54 1.54
N PRO A 7 -17.41 -25.23 1.64
CA PRO A 7 -17.99 -24.59 2.81
C PRO A 7 -17.76 -25.35 4.14
N THR A 8 -17.61 -26.67 4.07
CA THR A 8 -17.40 -27.55 5.22
C THR A 8 -15.94 -27.81 5.58
N ARG A 9 -14.99 -27.29 4.81
CA ARG A 9 -13.54 -27.49 5.05
C ARG A 9 -13.04 -26.59 6.19
N TYR A 10 -13.45 -26.88 7.40
CA TYR A 10 -13.03 -26.16 8.60
C TYR A 10 -11.54 -26.33 8.91
N ASP A 11 -10.94 -27.43 8.48
CA ASP A 11 -9.51 -27.69 8.54
C ASP A 11 -8.70 -26.66 7.74
N LEU A 12 -9.12 -26.31 6.52
CA LEU A 12 -8.49 -25.26 5.70
C LEU A 12 -8.81 -23.85 6.25
N LYS A 13 -10.07 -23.62 6.65
CA LYS A 13 -10.48 -22.30 7.18
C LYS A 13 -9.69 -21.88 8.42
N ARG A 14 -9.26 -22.83 9.26
CA ARG A 14 -8.42 -22.56 10.44
C ARG A 14 -7.03 -22.04 10.09
N ARG A 15 -6.58 -22.26 8.86
CA ARG A 15 -5.28 -21.82 8.34
C ARG A 15 -5.37 -20.47 7.63
N ILE A 16 -6.58 -19.89 7.52
CA ILE A 16 -6.86 -18.65 6.79
C ILE A 16 -7.33 -17.59 7.78
N GLY A 17 -6.68 -16.43 7.74
CA GLY A 17 -7.08 -15.18 8.40
C GLY A 17 -7.73 -14.23 7.42
N MET A 18 -8.68 -13.44 7.88
CA MET A 18 -9.35 -12.42 7.09
C MET A 18 -9.44 -11.12 7.89
N VAL A 19 -8.94 -10.04 7.33
CA VAL A 19 -9.07 -8.69 7.85
C VAL A 19 -9.83 -7.86 6.82
N PRO A 20 -11.16 -7.73 6.96
CA PRO A 20 -11.98 -7.03 5.99
C PRO A 20 -11.80 -5.52 6.06
N GLN A 21 -12.10 -4.82 4.97
CA GLN A 21 -12.08 -3.36 4.85
C GLN A 21 -13.02 -2.72 5.88
N GLN A 22 -14.24 -3.22 6.01
CA GLN A 22 -15.14 -2.78 7.07
C GLN A 22 -14.75 -3.45 8.38
N VAL A 23 -14.66 -2.64 9.44
CA VAL A 23 -14.34 -3.17 10.78
C VAL A 23 -15.45 -4.10 11.25
N ALA A 24 -15.08 -5.35 11.53
CA ALA A 24 -15.99 -6.43 11.90
C ALA A 24 -15.74 -6.89 13.35
N VAL A 25 -15.98 -5.99 14.32
CA VAL A 25 -15.83 -6.27 15.75
C VAL A 25 -17.17 -6.17 16.49
N LEU A 26 -17.26 -6.79 17.65
CA LEU A 26 -18.46 -6.78 18.51
C LEU A 26 -18.38 -5.60 19.47
N GLU A 27 -19.31 -4.64 19.35
CA GLU A 27 -19.28 -3.37 20.09
C GLU A 27 -19.51 -3.53 21.61
N GLU A 28 -20.18 -4.59 22.01
CA GLU A 28 -20.49 -4.92 23.41
C GLU A 28 -19.30 -5.53 24.15
N LEU A 29 -18.35 -6.11 23.43
CA LEU A 29 -17.15 -6.73 23.97
C LEU A 29 -16.00 -5.71 24.08
N THR A 30 -15.15 -5.92 25.06
CA THR A 30 -13.88 -5.20 25.18
C THR A 30 -12.89 -5.61 24.07
N VAL A 31 -11.80 -4.88 23.91
CA VAL A 31 -10.70 -5.24 22.99
C VAL A 31 -10.27 -6.71 23.21
N ARG A 32 -9.93 -7.06 24.46
CA ARG A 32 -9.49 -8.42 24.79
C ARG A 32 -10.55 -9.47 24.49
N GLU A 33 -11.80 -9.20 24.86
CA GLU A 33 -12.91 -10.12 24.63
C GLU A 33 -13.21 -10.31 23.14
N ASN A 34 -13.08 -9.27 22.31
CA ASN A 34 -13.18 -9.38 20.86
C ASN A 34 -12.13 -10.36 20.31
N ILE A 35 -10.85 -10.13 20.65
CA ILE A 35 -9.75 -10.97 20.17
C ILE A 35 -9.92 -12.42 20.65
N ASP A 36 -10.29 -12.64 21.93
CA ASP A 36 -10.57 -13.97 22.48
C ASP A 36 -11.74 -14.65 21.76
N PHE A 37 -12.81 -13.90 21.48
CA PHE A 37 -13.98 -14.42 20.76
C PHE A 37 -13.58 -14.92 19.36
N PHE A 38 -12.94 -14.10 18.54
CA PHE A 38 -12.53 -14.48 17.19
C PHE A 38 -11.51 -15.63 17.21
N CYS A 39 -10.55 -15.60 18.12
CA CYS A 39 -9.58 -16.67 18.30
C CYS A 39 -10.27 -18.00 18.71
N SER A 40 -11.34 -17.94 19.53
CA SER A 40 -12.07 -19.10 20.02
C SER A 40 -12.78 -19.90 18.93
N LEU A 41 -13.09 -19.26 17.79
CA LEU A 41 -13.68 -19.93 16.63
C LEU A 41 -12.75 -20.98 16.03
N TYR A 42 -11.44 -20.84 16.24
CA TYR A 42 -10.41 -21.69 15.66
C TYR A 42 -9.62 -22.48 16.71
N VAL A 43 -9.42 -21.93 17.92
CA VAL A 43 -8.58 -22.51 18.97
C VAL A 43 -9.42 -22.89 20.20
N ARG A 44 -9.62 -24.18 20.40
CA ARG A 44 -10.45 -24.72 21.52
C ARG A 44 -9.70 -24.73 22.84
N ASP A 45 -8.39 -24.98 22.83
CA ASP A 45 -7.60 -25.05 24.06
C ASP A 45 -7.49 -23.65 24.69
N ARG A 46 -7.93 -23.55 25.96
CA ARG A 46 -8.01 -22.26 26.67
C ARG A 46 -6.62 -21.66 26.97
N ALA A 47 -5.66 -22.50 27.33
CA ALA A 47 -4.33 -22.01 27.70
C ALA A 47 -3.60 -21.47 26.47
N ARG A 48 -3.63 -22.23 25.37
CA ARG A 48 -3.08 -21.80 24.07
C ARG A 48 -3.78 -20.53 23.56
N ARG A 49 -5.12 -20.49 23.63
CA ARG A 49 -5.88 -19.32 23.17
C ARG A 49 -5.51 -18.06 23.94
N ARG A 50 -5.39 -18.17 25.29
CA ARG A 50 -4.97 -17.03 26.11
C ARG A 50 -3.60 -16.49 25.69
N ALA A 51 -2.62 -17.35 25.47
CA ALA A 51 -1.31 -16.95 25.00
C ALA A 51 -1.37 -16.24 23.62
N LEU A 52 -2.15 -16.79 22.68
CA LEU A 52 -2.34 -16.20 21.35
C LEU A 52 -3.05 -14.84 21.40
N VAL A 53 -4.00 -14.67 22.31
CA VAL A 53 -4.68 -13.39 22.52
C VAL A 53 -3.72 -12.36 23.09
N ASP A 54 -2.90 -12.74 24.08
CA ASP A 54 -1.89 -11.84 24.66
C ASP A 54 -0.88 -11.41 23.58
N GLU A 55 -0.39 -12.34 22.78
CA GLU A 55 0.51 -12.08 21.66
C GLU A 55 -0.12 -11.17 20.59
N ALA A 56 -1.38 -11.40 20.22
CA ALA A 56 -2.07 -10.55 19.26
C ALA A 56 -2.28 -9.12 19.78
N ILE A 57 -2.56 -8.95 21.08
CA ILE A 57 -2.66 -7.63 21.71
C ILE A 57 -1.33 -6.89 21.66
N GLU A 58 -0.23 -7.57 21.97
CA GLU A 58 1.12 -7.02 21.92
C GLU A 58 1.50 -6.63 20.48
N PHE A 59 1.26 -7.52 19.52
CA PHE A 59 1.54 -7.31 18.12
C PHE A 59 0.92 -6.02 17.55
N VAL A 60 -0.34 -5.70 17.94
CA VAL A 60 -1.03 -4.49 17.47
C VAL A 60 -0.90 -3.31 18.45
N ASP A 61 -0.11 -3.44 19.52
CA ASP A 61 0.09 -2.39 20.52
C ASP A 61 -1.24 -1.88 21.12
N LEU A 62 -2.07 -2.80 21.61
CA LEU A 62 -3.35 -2.50 22.26
C LEU A 62 -3.36 -2.81 23.75
N GLY A 63 -2.19 -2.95 24.39
CA GLY A 63 -2.05 -3.32 25.81
C GLY A 63 -2.81 -2.40 26.76
N ASP A 64 -2.69 -1.09 26.59
CA ASP A 64 -3.36 -0.08 27.43
C ASP A 64 -4.87 -0.01 27.21
N TYR A 65 -5.35 -0.54 26.08
CA TYR A 65 -6.76 -0.47 25.66
C TYR A 65 -7.54 -1.77 25.87
N MET A 66 -6.93 -2.80 26.43
CA MET A 66 -7.53 -4.16 26.56
C MET A 66 -8.94 -4.18 27.16
N ARG A 67 -9.22 -3.25 28.09
CA ARG A 67 -10.50 -3.15 28.81
C ARG A 67 -11.48 -2.18 28.16
N PHE A 68 -11.08 -1.49 27.08
CA PHE A 68 -11.94 -0.53 26.38
C PHE A 68 -12.86 -1.27 25.42
N ARG A 69 -14.05 -0.72 25.23
CA ARG A 69 -14.97 -1.15 24.19
C ARG A 69 -14.67 -0.42 22.87
N PRO A 70 -14.98 -1.01 21.70
CA PRO A 70 -14.75 -0.41 20.39
C PRO A 70 -15.18 1.06 20.27
N LYS A 71 -16.33 1.44 20.81
CA LYS A 71 -16.86 2.81 20.82
C LYS A 71 -15.95 3.87 21.47
N LYS A 72 -14.99 3.45 22.28
CA LYS A 72 -14.03 4.36 22.95
C LYS A 72 -12.68 4.41 22.24
N LEU A 73 -12.51 3.70 21.15
CA LEU A 73 -11.26 3.65 20.37
C LEU A 73 -11.28 4.72 19.25
N SER A 74 -10.12 5.25 18.93
CA SER A 74 -9.93 6.02 17.70
C SER A 74 -10.05 5.09 16.48
N GLY A 75 -10.22 5.65 15.27
CA GLY A 75 -10.28 4.87 14.03
C GLY A 75 -9.07 3.96 13.84
N GLY A 76 -7.85 4.47 14.10
CA GLY A 76 -6.62 3.69 14.02
C GLY A 76 -6.56 2.54 15.04
N LEU A 77 -6.95 2.78 16.30
CA LEU A 77 -7.01 1.74 17.33
C LEU A 77 -8.08 0.69 17.01
N LEU A 78 -9.20 1.12 16.45
CA LEU A 78 -10.26 0.21 16.02
C LEU A 78 -9.81 -0.67 14.85
N ARG A 79 -9.03 -0.11 13.92
CA ARG A 79 -8.44 -0.86 12.80
C ARG A 79 -7.41 -1.88 13.31
N ARG A 80 -6.56 -1.50 14.27
CA ARG A 80 -5.63 -2.42 14.93
C ARG A 80 -6.36 -3.58 15.63
N LEU A 81 -7.50 -3.30 16.29
CA LEU A 81 -8.34 -4.34 16.86
C LEU A 81 -8.89 -5.30 15.79
N ASN A 82 -9.37 -4.77 14.66
CA ASN A 82 -9.86 -5.58 13.54
C ASN A 82 -8.77 -6.52 13.01
N ILE A 83 -7.54 -6.01 12.87
CA ILE A 83 -6.37 -6.80 12.48
C ILE A 83 -6.11 -7.91 13.50
N ALA A 84 -6.02 -7.57 14.79
CA ALA A 84 -5.78 -8.56 15.86
C ALA A 84 -6.82 -9.69 15.84
N CYS A 85 -8.09 -9.37 15.63
CA CYS A 85 -9.16 -10.36 15.51
C CYS A 85 -8.95 -11.34 14.34
N GLY A 86 -8.45 -10.81 13.19
CA GLY A 86 -8.22 -11.61 11.98
C GLY A 86 -7.00 -12.53 12.06
N ILE A 87 -6.00 -12.21 12.89
CA ILE A 87 -4.71 -12.93 12.95
C ILE A 87 -4.48 -13.72 14.24
N ALA A 88 -5.29 -13.50 15.28
CA ALA A 88 -5.05 -14.06 16.63
C ALA A 88 -4.87 -15.58 16.67
N HIS A 89 -5.45 -16.32 15.73
CA HIS A 89 -5.31 -17.78 15.66
C HIS A 89 -4.06 -18.26 14.91
N LYS A 90 -3.16 -17.35 14.51
CA LYS A 90 -1.93 -17.58 13.73
C LYS A 90 -2.17 -18.34 12.42
N PRO A 91 -2.92 -17.74 11.48
CA PRO A 91 -3.17 -18.35 10.18
C PRO A 91 -1.90 -18.37 9.31
N GLU A 92 -1.82 -19.36 8.41
CA GLU A 92 -0.74 -19.49 7.42
C GLU A 92 -0.95 -18.61 6.19
N LEU A 93 -2.21 -18.29 5.87
CA LEU A 93 -2.61 -17.39 4.78
C LEU A 93 -3.50 -16.29 5.34
N ILE A 94 -3.16 -15.04 5.07
CA ILE A 94 -3.90 -13.89 5.59
C ILE A 94 -4.31 -12.98 4.44
N PHE A 95 -5.59 -12.64 4.40
CA PHE A 95 -6.13 -11.64 3.49
C PHE A 95 -6.32 -10.32 4.25
N PHE A 96 -5.66 -9.28 3.80
CA PHE A 96 -5.87 -7.91 4.25
C PHE A 96 -6.58 -7.13 3.15
N ASP A 97 -7.80 -6.73 3.41
CA ASP A 97 -8.59 -5.94 2.47
C ASP A 97 -8.55 -4.46 2.87
N GLU A 98 -7.73 -3.68 2.17
CA GLU A 98 -7.48 -2.25 2.41
C GLU A 98 -7.27 -1.91 3.90
N PRO A 99 -6.32 -2.51 4.62
CA PRO A 99 -6.23 -2.41 6.07
C PRO A 99 -5.82 -1.04 6.59
N THR A 100 -5.39 -0.12 5.74
CA THR A 100 -4.85 1.21 6.08
C THR A 100 -5.76 2.37 5.69
N VAL A 101 -6.91 2.08 5.06
CA VAL A 101 -7.89 3.12 4.68
C VAL A 101 -8.38 3.88 5.89
N ALA A 102 -8.40 5.22 5.78
CA ALA A 102 -8.81 6.16 6.83
C ALA A 102 -8.00 6.06 8.14
N VAL A 103 -6.75 5.64 8.06
CA VAL A 103 -5.81 5.54 9.17
C VAL A 103 -4.77 6.65 9.08
N ASP A 104 -4.43 7.27 10.20
CA ASP A 104 -3.38 8.30 10.27
C ASP A 104 -1.99 7.72 9.88
N PRO A 105 -1.04 8.56 9.41
CA PRO A 105 0.25 8.09 8.91
C PRO A 105 1.06 7.27 9.93
N GLN A 106 1.00 7.59 11.22
CA GLN A 106 1.72 6.87 12.25
C GLN A 106 1.15 5.47 12.45
N SER A 107 -0.18 5.36 12.55
CA SER A 107 -0.87 4.07 12.65
C SER A 107 -0.70 3.24 11.39
N ARG A 108 -0.71 3.87 10.20
CA ARG A 108 -0.45 3.21 8.92
C ARG A 108 0.91 2.52 8.91
N ASN A 109 1.98 3.25 9.25
CA ASN A 109 3.33 2.67 9.30
C ASN A 109 3.44 1.52 10.28
N ALA A 110 2.80 1.60 11.45
CA ALA A 110 2.77 0.51 12.42
C ALA A 110 2.06 -0.73 11.87
N ILE A 111 0.94 -0.56 11.16
CA ILE A 111 0.20 -1.65 10.51
C ILE A 111 1.08 -2.32 9.44
N LEU A 112 1.71 -1.54 8.55
CA LEU A 112 2.56 -2.07 7.48
C LEU A 112 3.76 -2.84 8.05
N SER A 113 4.43 -2.30 9.07
CA SER A 113 5.52 -2.99 9.76
C SER A 113 5.05 -4.30 10.41
N GLY A 114 3.86 -4.30 11.00
CA GLY A 114 3.27 -5.51 11.56
C GLY A 114 3.00 -6.57 10.48
N ILE A 115 2.45 -6.18 9.33
CA ILE A 115 2.20 -7.10 8.20
C ILE A 115 3.51 -7.69 7.67
N GLN A 116 4.58 -6.89 7.59
CA GLN A 116 5.91 -7.40 7.24
C GLN A 116 6.42 -8.43 8.26
N GLY A 117 6.20 -8.19 9.56
CA GLY A 117 6.54 -9.14 10.62
C GLY A 117 5.83 -10.49 10.45
N LEU A 118 4.53 -10.49 10.15
CA LEU A 118 3.77 -11.73 9.87
C LEU A 118 4.33 -12.53 8.70
N ARG A 119 4.74 -11.83 7.63
CA ARG A 119 5.42 -12.45 6.48
C ARG A 119 6.76 -13.07 6.90
N ASP A 120 7.53 -12.35 7.68
CA ASP A 120 8.87 -12.80 8.13
C ASP A 120 8.78 -13.99 9.10
N GLU A 121 7.65 -14.12 9.81
CA GLU A 121 7.28 -15.31 10.60
C GLU A 121 6.79 -16.48 9.72
N GLY A 122 6.67 -16.32 8.41
CA GLY A 122 6.34 -17.36 7.45
C GLY A 122 4.89 -17.39 6.98
N ALA A 123 4.06 -16.41 7.34
CA ALA A 123 2.71 -16.30 6.80
C ALA A 123 2.74 -15.84 5.33
N THR A 124 1.85 -16.39 4.51
CA THR A 124 1.55 -15.86 3.19
C THR A 124 0.51 -14.75 3.32
N VAL A 125 0.82 -13.56 2.82
CA VAL A 125 -0.07 -12.40 2.90
C VAL A 125 -0.61 -12.06 1.51
N VAL A 126 -1.93 -11.94 1.40
CA VAL A 126 -2.62 -11.31 0.26
C VAL A 126 -3.10 -9.94 0.73
N TYR A 127 -2.57 -8.90 0.09
CA TYR A 127 -2.81 -7.52 0.47
C TYR A 127 -3.50 -6.76 -0.66
N THR A 128 -4.66 -6.17 -0.41
CA THR A 128 -5.30 -5.28 -1.37
C THR A 128 -5.12 -3.82 -0.92
N SER A 129 -4.78 -2.96 -1.83
CA SER A 129 -4.69 -1.52 -1.61
C SER A 129 -4.80 -0.76 -2.92
N HIS A 130 -5.28 0.46 -2.85
CA HIS A 130 -5.16 1.46 -3.92
C HIS A 130 -3.99 2.43 -3.67
N TYR A 131 -3.30 2.34 -2.52
CA TYR A 131 -2.08 3.11 -2.22
C TYR A 131 -0.86 2.37 -2.77
N MET A 132 -0.38 2.80 -3.95
CA MET A 132 0.73 2.14 -4.64
C MET A 132 2.02 2.13 -3.83
N GLU A 133 2.28 3.17 -3.03
CA GLU A 133 3.45 3.27 -2.15
C GLU A 133 3.48 2.13 -1.11
N GLU A 134 2.32 1.77 -0.54
CA GLU A 134 2.23 0.64 0.39
C GLU A 134 2.54 -0.68 -0.30
N VAL A 135 1.98 -0.87 -1.50
CA VAL A 135 2.21 -2.07 -2.32
C VAL A 135 3.69 -2.21 -2.67
N GLU A 136 4.35 -1.11 -3.06
CA GLU A 136 5.79 -1.09 -3.33
C GLU A 136 6.63 -1.47 -2.10
N GLN A 137 6.18 -1.03 -0.92
CA GLN A 137 6.89 -1.24 0.33
C GLN A 137 6.82 -2.69 0.84
N ILE A 138 5.67 -3.36 0.71
CA ILE A 138 5.44 -4.63 1.42
C ILE A 138 5.27 -5.85 0.51
N CYS A 139 4.87 -5.66 -0.76
CA CYS A 139 4.55 -6.76 -1.66
C CYS A 139 5.77 -7.26 -2.44
N SER A 140 6.00 -8.57 -2.44
CA SER A 140 7.04 -9.21 -3.26
C SER A 140 6.54 -9.55 -4.67
N GLN A 141 5.25 -9.79 -4.83
CA GLN A 141 4.55 -10.02 -6.10
C GLN A 141 3.32 -9.13 -6.15
N ILE A 142 3.06 -8.53 -7.29
CA ILE A 142 2.01 -7.55 -7.47
C ILE A 142 1.16 -7.96 -8.67
N MET A 143 -0.15 -7.82 -8.52
CA MET A 143 -1.11 -8.03 -9.59
C MET A 143 -1.95 -6.75 -9.75
N ILE A 144 -1.85 -6.10 -10.91
CA ILE A 144 -2.64 -4.93 -11.25
C ILE A 144 -3.92 -5.38 -11.93
N MET A 145 -5.05 -4.95 -11.39
CA MET A 145 -6.37 -5.30 -11.90
C MET A 145 -7.21 -4.04 -12.21
N ASP A 146 -7.91 -4.05 -13.33
CA ASP A 146 -8.97 -3.07 -13.62
C ASP A 146 -10.19 -3.79 -14.20
N ARG A 147 -11.38 -3.38 -13.77
CA ARG A 147 -12.67 -3.91 -14.22
C ARG A 147 -12.76 -5.44 -14.22
N GLY A 148 -12.22 -6.07 -13.19
CA GLY A 148 -12.24 -7.52 -13.02
C GLY A 148 -11.27 -8.28 -13.93
N ARG A 149 -10.33 -7.59 -14.59
CA ARG A 149 -9.30 -8.20 -15.44
C ARG A 149 -7.92 -7.91 -14.89
N VAL A 150 -7.06 -8.91 -14.94
CA VAL A 150 -5.64 -8.74 -14.65
C VAL A 150 -5.00 -8.04 -15.85
N LEU A 151 -4.39 -6.86 -15.61
CA LEU A 151 -3.68 -6.09 -16.63
C LEU A 151 -2.20 -6.45 -16.67
N ALA A 152 -1.58 -6.60 -15.50
CA ALA A 152 -0.18 -6.97 -15.37
C ALA A 152 0.06 -7.72 -14.06
N GLN A 153 1.12 -8.53 -14.02
CA GLN A 153 1.57 -9.25 -12.84
C GLN A 153 3.09 -9.39 -12.88
N GLY A 154 3.74 -9.22 -11.72
CA GLY A 154 5.18 -9.36 -11.58
C GLY A 154 5.70 -8.76 -10.28
N THR A 155 7.01 -8.70 -10.14
CA THR A 155 7.69 -7.93 -9.10
C THR A 155 7.56 -6.43 -9.37
N ASN A 156 7.84 -5.60 -8.36
CA ASN A 156 7.86 -4.15 -8.52
C ASN A 156 8.77 -3.70 -9.69
N GLU A 157 9.97 -4.27 -9.78
CA GLU A 157 10.91 -3.95 -10.85
C GLU A 157 10.44 -4.41 -12.24
N GLU A 158 9.84 -5.60 -12.34
CA GLU A 158 9.31 -6.11 -13.61
C GLU A 158 8.19 -5.20 -14.12
N LEU A 159 7.27 -4.81 -13.25
CA LEU A 159 6.17 -3.94 -13.62
C LEU A 159 6.66 -2.54 -14.04
N LYS A 160 7.61 -1.96 -13.32
CA LYS A 160 8.20 -0.66 -13.67
C LYS A 160 8.96 -0.66 -15.00
N ARG A 161 9.46 -1.82 -15.44
CA ARG A 161 10.08 -1.97 -16.77
C ARG A 161 9.07 -2.09 -17.92
N MET A 162 7.80 -2.33 -17.62
CA MET A 162 6.74 -2.48 -18.65
C MET A 162 6.27 -1.13 -19.20
N VAL A 163 6.57 -0.02 -18.52
CA VAL A 163 6.11 1.31 -18.90
C VAL A 163 7.19 2.08 -19.66
N SER A 164 6.73 2.97 -20.53
CA SER A 164 7.59 3.81 -21.35
C SER A 164 8.32 4.87 -20.53
N THR A 165 7.73 5.28 -19.41
CA THR A 165 8.32 6.26 -18.49
C THR A 165 9.56 5.66 -17.84
N GLY A 166 10.75 6.12 -18.24
CA GLY A 166 12.01 5.70 -17.64
C GLY A 166 12.42 6.56 -16.45
N GLU A 167 12.02 7.84 -16.44
CA GLU A 167 12.41 8.83 -15.44
C GLU A 167 11.38 9.96 -15.34
N LYS A 168 11.13 10.41 -14.13
CA LYS A 168 10.35 11.61 -13.84
C LYS A 168 11.27 12.66 -13.24
N ILE A 169 11.41 13.81 -13.90
CA ILE A 169 12.21 14.94 -13.43
C ILE A 169 11.26 15.98 -12.87
N VAL A 170 11.51 16.40 -11.64
CA VAL A 170 10.74 17.44 -10.96
C VAL A 170 11.64 18.62 -10.66
N VAL A 171 11.16 19.82 -11.01
CA VAL A 171 11.90 21.07 -10.83
C VAL A 171 10.99 22.11 -10.16
N GLU A 172 11.38 22.61 -9.00
CA GLU A 172 10.71 23.74 -8.36
C GLU A 172 11.02 25.04 -9.14
N LEU A 173 9.96 25.74 -9.53
CA LEU A 173 10.06 27.00 -10.28
C LEU A 173 9.02 27.99 -9.75
N SER A 174 9.41 29.28 -9.67
CA SER A 174 8.44 30.33 -9.33
C SER A 174 7.42 30.56 -10.44
N GLU A 175 7.85 30.44 -11.69
CA GLU A 175 7.02 30.61 -12.89
C GLU A 175 7.63 29.87 -14.07
N LEU A 176 6.80 29.48 -15.03
CA LEU A 176 7.25 28.85 -16.27
C LEU A 176 6.45 29.42 -17.45
N PRO A 177 7.09 30.18 -18.35
CA PRO A 177 6.45 30.68 -19.57
C PRO A 177 5.97 29.52 -20.46
N ALA A 178 4.75 29.63 -21.02
CA ALA A 178 4.15 28.59 -21.86
C ALA A 178 5.06 28.15 -23.02
N ARG A 179 5.80 29.10 -23.64
CA ARG A 179 6.77 28.80 -24.71
C ARG A 179 7.93 27.90 -24.25
N VAL A 180 8.29 27.93 -22.96
CA VAL A 180 9.35 27.08 -22.42
C VAL A 180 8.82 25.69 -22.16
N LEU A 181 7.61 25.58 -21.66
CA LEU A 181 6.90 24.31 -21.49
C LEU A 181 6.74 23.58 -22.84
N GLU A 182 6.38 24.30 -23.91
CA GLU A 182 6.30 23.73 -25.26
C GLU A 182 7.66 23.23 -25.78
N ARG A 183 8.74 23.95 -25.47
CA ARG A 183 10.10 23.52 -25.83
C ARG A 183 10.52 22.27 -25.06
N LEU A 184 10.13 22.14 -23.81
CA LEU A 184 10.37 20.93 -23.01
C LEU A 184 9.61 19.74 -23.61
N ARG A 185 8.34 19.92 -23.96
CA ARG A 185 7.52 18.90 -24.65
C ARG A 185 8.08 18.48 -26.01
N ALA A 186 8.83 19.36 -26.67
CA ALA A 186 9.44 19.09 -27.97
C ALA A 186 10.80 18.34 -27.88
N LEU A 187 11.33 18.10 -26.70
CA LEU A 187 12.54 17.29 -26.53
C LEU A 187 12.27 15.82 -26.92
N PRO A 188 13.21 15.16 -27.61
CA PRO A 188 12.95 13.84 -28.22
C PRO A 188 12.64 12.73 -27.22
N HIS A 189 13.07 12.86 -25.98
CA HIS A 189 12.85 11.84 -24.93
C HIS A 189 11.73 12.21 -23.93
N VAL A 190 11.08 13.35 -24.14
CA VAL A 190 10.02 13.80 -23.25
C VAL A 190 8.68 13.24 -23.73
N LEU A 191 8.04 12.46 -22.85
CA LEU A 191 6.71 11.90 -23.06
C LEU A 191 5.62 12.92 -22.72
N ASP A 192 5.83 13.68 -21.64
CA ASP A 192 4.92 14.72 -21.18
C ASP A 192 5.66 15.73 -20.29
N ALA A 193 5.18 16.97 -20.28
CA ALA A 193 5.64 18.01 -19.36
C ALA A 193 4.46 18.86 -18.89
N ALA A 194 4.35 19.05 -17.58
CA ALA A 194 3.31 19.84 -16.93
C ALA A 194 3.91 20.79 -15.90
N PHE A 195 3.29 21.96 -15.72
CA PHE A 195 3.66 22.91 -14.68
C PHE A 195 2.42 23.26 -13.88
N ALA A 196 2.43 22.98 -12.59
CA ALA A 196 1.36 23.28 -11.65
C ALA A 196 1.93 23.54 -10.24
N ASP A 197 1.32 24.43 -9.48
CA ASP A 197 1.65 24.71 -8.06
C ASP A 197 3.12 25.01 -7.78
N GLY A 198 3.84 25.59 -8.77
CA GLY A 198 5.25 25.89 -8.63
C GLY A 198 6.20 24.72 -8.94
N GLU A 199 5.70 23.61 -9.42
CA GLU A 199 6.48 22.45 -9.85
C GLU A 199 6.34 22.18 -11.35
N LEU A 200 7.47 22.04 -12.01
CA LEU A 200 7.57 21.47 -13.35
C LEU A 200 7.84 19.98 -13.21
N THR A 201 6.93 19.17 -13.72
CA THR A 201 7.11 17.73 -13.84
C THR A 201 7.34 17.35 -15.29
N VAL A 202 8.44 16.66 -15.60
CA VAL A 202 8.77 16.16 -16.93
C VAL A 202 8.91 14.65 -16.87
N ARG A 203 8.10 13.92 -17.65
CA ARG A 203 8.18 12.48 -17.81
C ARG A 203 8.99 12.16 -19.06
N CYS A 204 10.02 11.35 -18.91
CA CYS A 204 10.95 11.02 -19.98
C CYS A 204 11.03 9.52 -20.20
N GLU A 205 11.32 9.09 -21.42
CA GLU A 205 11.84 7.75 -21.68
C GLU A 205 13.21 7.58 -20.98
N ALA A 206 13.61 6.32 -20.75
CA ALA A 206 14.92 6.06 -20.15
C ALA A 206 16.06 6.56 -21.04
N SER A 207 16.72 7.63 -20.62
CA SER A 207 17.88 8.21 -21.32
C SER A 207 18.86 8.83 -20.32
N PRO A 208 20.17 8.69 -20.51
CA PRO A 208 21.17 9.23 -19.60
C PRO A 208 21.26 10.76 -19.59
N HIS A 209 20.61 11.43 -20.53
CA HIS A 209 20.76 12.90 -20.72
C HIS A 209 19.52 13.71 -20.34
N ASN A 210 18.43 13.07 -19.93
CA ASN A 210 17.15 13.72 -19.64
C ASN A 210 17.28 14.96 -18.75
N LEU A 211 17.92 14.82 -17.60
CA LEU A 211 18.11 15.92 -16.65
C LEU A 211 18.92 17.07 -17.26
N VAL A 212 19.98 16.75 -18.02
CA VAL A 212 20.83 17.75 -18.65
C VAL A 212 20.07 18.54 -19.72
N ASP A 213 19.26 17.84 -20.52
CA ASP A 213 18.46 18.44 -21.58
C ASP A 213 17.38 19.36 -21.02
N VAL A 214 16.66 18.91 -19.96
CA VAL A 214 15.67 19.73 -19.26
C VAL A 214 16.31 20.98 -18.67
N LEU A 215 17.43 20.85 -17.95
CA LEU A 215 18.13 21.98 -17.36
C LEU A 215 18.71 22.90 -18.45
N GLY A 216 19.13 22.36 -19.58
CA GLY A 216 19.60 23.12 -20.74
C GLY A 216 18.53 24.05 -21.33
N VAL A 217 17.27 23.55 -21.44
CA VAL A 217 16.14 24.38 -21.91
C VAL A 217 15.81 25.48 -20.90
N LEU A 218 15.81 25.17 -19.59
CA LEU A 218 15.58 26.18 -18.54
C LEU A 218 16.69 27.24 -18.51
N GLY A 219 17.96 26.83 -18.60
CA GLY A 219 19.12 27.72 -18.63
C GLY A 219 19.11 28.64 -19.84
N ALA A 220 18.78 28.14 -21.04
CA ALA A 220 18.64 28.94 -22.25
C ALA A 220 17.51 29.99 -22.13
N ALA A 221 16.50 29.71 -21.33
CA ALA A 221 15.44 30.65 -21.00
C ALA A 221 15.77 31.57 -19.81
N ARG A 222 16.98 31.46 -19.23
CA ARG A 222 17.42 32.18 -18.03
C ARG A 222 16.50 31.95 -16.79
N ILE A 223 15.86 30.79 -16.71
CA ILE A 223 15.06 30.37 -15.55
C ILE A 223 16.00 29.71 -14.55
N VAL A 224 16.00 30.21 -13.34
CA VAL A 224 16.79 29.65 -12.23
C VAL A 224 15.92 28.62 -11.48
N PRO A 225 16.29 27.32 -11.51
CA PRO A 225 15.56 26.31 -10.79
C PRO A 225 15.81 26.42 -9.27
N GLY A 226 14.81 26.07 -8.49
CA GLY A 226 14.94 25.78 -7.08
C GLY A 226 15.50 24.36 -6.87
N ARG A 227 14.76 23.51 -6.16
CA ARG A 227 15.16 22.11 -6.04
C ARG A 227 14.92 21.37 -7.35
N VAL A 228 15.82 20.43 -7.63
CA VAL A 228 15.73 19.54 -8.79
C VAL A 228 15.99 18.12 -8.32
N TRP A 229 15.11 17.19 -8.67
CA TRP A 229 15.33 15.78 -8.42
C TRP A 229 14.77 14.93 -9.56
N ALA A 230 15.32 13.73 -9.70
CA ALA A 230 14.88 12.76 -10.66
C ALA A 230 14.45 11.49 -9.92
N GLU A 231 13.30 10.96 -10.30
CA GLU A 231 12.69 9.78 -9.68
C GLU A 231 12.53 8.68 -10.73
N PRO A 232 12.82 7.42 -10.36
CA PRO A 232 12.44 6.29 -11.21
C PRO A 232 10.92 6.20 -11.31
N PRO A 233 10.38 5.47 -12.29
CA PRO A 233 8.94 5.26 -12.40
C PRO A 233 8.38 4.58 -11.15
N THR A 234 7.18 4.97 -10.76
CA THR A 234 6.44 4.40 -9.64
C THR A 234 5.40 3.38 -10.14
N LEU A 235 4.83 2.57 -9.24
CA LEU A 235 3.68 1.73 -9.61
C LEU A 235 2.46 2.56 -10.01
N ASN A 236 2.36 3.80 -9.54
CA ASN A 236 1.29 4.70 -9.98
C ASN A 236 1.45 5.06 -11.47
N ASP A 237 2.69 5.29 -11.94
CA ASP A 237 2.97 5.51 -13.36
C ASP A 237 2.62 4.28 -14.19
N VAL A 238 2.92 3.06 -13.69
CA VAL A 238 2.54 1.79 -14.30
C VAL A 238 1.02 1.69 -14.42
N PHE A 239 0.30 1.95 -13.33
CA PHE A 239 -1.16 1.88 -13.33
C PHE A 239 -1.78 2.87 -14.31
N LEU A 240 -1.31 4.12 -14.31
CA LEU A 240 -1.74 5.18 -15.23
C LEU A 240 -1.55 4.79 -16.70
N GLU A 241 -0.36 4.29 -17.05
CA GLU A 241 -0.05 3.92 -18.43
C GLU A 241 -0.91 2.72 -18.89
N LEU A 242 -1.13 1.71 -18.02
CA LEU A 242 -1.92 0.53 -18.35
C LEU A 242 -3.43 0.81 -18.42
N THR A 243 -3.94 1.74 -17.61
CA THR A 243 -5.39 2.01 -17.52
C THR A 243 -5.83 3.25 -18.29
N GLY A 244 -4.89 4.16 -18.61
CA GLY A 244 -5.18 5.48 -19.16
C GLY A 244 -5.93 6.42 -18.21
N ARG A 245 -5.92 6.15 -16.90
CA ARG A 245 -6.65 6.90 -15.86
C ARG A 245 -5.86 6.92 -14.56
N GLU A 246 -6.00 8.01 -13.81
CA GLU A 246 -5.55 8.06 -12.42
C GLU A 246 -6.38 7.11 -11.53
N LEU A 247 -5.77 6.67 -10.43
CA LEU A 247 -6.48 5.93 -9.40
C LEU A 247 -7.65 6.79 -8.89
N ARG A 248 -8.80 6.19 -8.73
CA ARG A 248 -9.95 6.86 -8.12
C ARG A 248 -9.85 6.67 -6.61
N ASP A 249 -9.80 7.79 -5.90
CA ASP A 249 -10.00 7.83 -4.45
C ASP A 249 -11.39 7.31 -4.04
#